data_2be9fdc1ae4086d1f37a48636c51ed3c
#
_entry.id   2be9fdc1ae4086d1f37a48636c51ed3c
#
_cell.length_a   1.000
_cell.length_b   1.000
_cell.length_c   1.000
_cell.angle_alpha   90.00
_cell.angle_beta   90.00
_cell.angle_gamma   90.00
#
_symmetry.space_group_name_H-M   'P 1'
#
loop_
_entity.id
_entity.type
_entity.pdbx_description
1 polymer ?
#
loop_
_entity_poly.entity_id
_entity_poly.type
_entity_poly.pdbx_seq_one_letter_code
_entity_poly.pdbx_strand_id
1 'polypeptide(L)'
;AAVMEHVLKGRGREIGFAPITEILLHRDRGLRLVGPLPAEVQNYTSYSAGVMAGAPSASAAQEFVRYLGTPAAKKVFVAAGIE
;
A
#
# COMPACT_ATOMS: atom_id res chain seq x y z
N ALA A 1 -1.86 11.43 -0.21
CA ALA A 1 -2.10 12.40 -0.05
C ALA A 1 -2.09 13.61 -0.97
N ALA A 2 -1.03 14.45 -0.99
CA ALA A 2 -1.11 15.68 -1.79
C ALA A 2 -1.27 15.41 -3.30
N VAL A 3 -0.59 14.38 -3.82
CA VAL A 3 -0.70 14.02 -5.24
C VAL A 3 -2.12 13.61 -5.58
N MET A 4 -2.75 12.79 -4.73
CA MET A 4 -4.11 12.32 -4.94
C MET A 4 -5.11 13.48 -4.94
N GLU A 5 -4.97 14.40 -3.99
CA GLU A 5 -5.84 15.56 -3.90
C GLU A 5 -5.70 16.48 -5.11
N HIS A 6 -4.48 16.68 -5.58
CA HIS A 6 -4.24 17.51 -6.75
C HIS A 6 -4.89 16.93 -8.02
N VAL A 7 -4.73 15.63 -8.23
CA VAL A 7 -5.31 14.96 -9.39
C VAL A 7 -6.84 14.98 -9.30
N LEU A 8 -7.40 14.76 -8.11
CA LEU A 8 -8.85 14.76 -7.91
C LEU A 8 -9.48 16.12 -8.17
N LYS A 9 -8.76 17.22 -7.91
CA LYS A 9 -9.24 18.58 -8.17
C LYS A 9 -9.09 18.99 -9.63
N GLY A 10 -8.43 18.19 -10.43
CA GLY A 10 -8.16 18.52 -11.81
C GLY A 10 -9.36 18.34 -12.72
N ARG A 11 -9.16 18.65 -14.00
CA ARG A 11 -10.20 18.63 -15.02
C ARG A 11 -10.13 17.38 -15.90
N GLY A 12 -9.50 16.32 -15.43
CA GLY A 12 -9.41 15.06 -16.16
C GLY A 12 -8.19 14.92 -17.05
N ARG A 13 -7.28 15.88 -17.03
CA ARG A 13 -6.03 15.84 -17.81
C ARG A 13 -4.80 15.60 -16.95
N GLU A 14 -4.98 15.58 -15.64
CA GLU A 14 -3.88 15.41 -14.70
C GLU A 14 -3.50 13.94 -14.58
N ILE A 15 -2.20 13.68 -14.50
CA ILE A 15 -1.69 12.37 -14.21
C ILE A 15 -0.73 12.51 -13.01
N GLY A 16 -0.81 11.57 -12.08
CA GLY A 16 0.03 11.58 -10.90
C GLY A 16 0.79 10.28 -10.75
N PHE A 17 1.90 10.34 -10.04
CA PHE A 17 2.72 9.17 -9.72
C PHE A 17 2.72 8.99 -8.21
N ALA A 18 2.40 7.79 -7.75
CA ALA A 18 2.33 7.49 -6.33
C ALA A 18 2.38 5.98 -6.12
N PRO A 19 2.59 5.52 -4.88
CA PRO A 19 2.48 4.10 -4.57
C PRO A 19 1.09 3.57 -4.90
N ILE A 20 1.02 2.35 -5.41
CA ILE A 20 -0.25 1.72 -5.79
C ILE A 20 -1.20 1.66 -4.60
N THR A 21 -0.69 1.39 -3.40
CA THR A 21 -1.50 1.34 -2.18
C THR A 21 -2.27 2.63 -1.92
N GLU A 22 -1.64 3.78 -2.14
CA GLU A 22 -2.30 5.07 -1.95
C GLU A 22 -3.33 5.35 -3.05
N ILE A 23 -3.03 4.99 -4.28
CA ILE A 23 -3.95 5.18 -5.40
C ILE A 23 -5.22 4.38 -5.17
N LEU A 24 -5.11 3.13 -4.74
CA LEU A 24 -6.26 2.27 -4.51
C LEU A 24 -7.15 2.76 -3.38
N LEU A 25 -6.58 3.42 -2.37
CA LEU A 25 -7.36 4.02 -1.29
C LEU A 25 -8.30 5.12 -1.78
N HIS A 26 -7.97 5.78 -2.87
CA HIS A 26 -8.75 6.90 -3.41
C HIS A 26 -9.56 6.51 -4.65
N ARG A 27 -9.59 5.25 -5.00
CA ARG A 27 -10.27 4.78 -6.21
C ARG A 27 -11.75 5.14 -6.23
N ASP A 28 -12.42 5.05 -5.09
CA ASP A 28 -13.84 5.36 -4.96
C ASP A 28 -14.15 6.84 -5.14
N ARG A 29 -13.14 7.70 -5.08
CA ARG A 29 -13.27 9.14 -5.26
C ARG A 29 -13.09 9.59 -6.70
N GLY A 30 -12.93 8.66 -7.61
CA GLY A 30 -12.79 8.96 -9.03
C GLY A 30 -11.40 8.84 -9.60
N LEU A 31 -10.41 8.42 -8.80
CA LEU A 31 -9.08 8.16 -9.31
C LEU A 31 -9.05 6.86 -10.09
N ARG A 32 -8.35 6.88 -11.21
CA ARG A 32 -8.16 5.71 -12.04
C ARG A 32 -6.70 5.28 -12.01
N LEU A 33 -6.46 4.02 -11.69
CA LEU A 33 -5.12 3.44 -11.79
C LEU A 33 -4.87 3.04 -13.24
N VAL A 34 -3.94 3.74 -13.89
CA VAL A 34 -3.59 3.44 -15.29
C VAL A 34 -2.70 2.21 -15.36
N GLY A 35 -1.75 2.08 -14.44
CA GLY A 35 -0.87 0.94 -14.39
C GLY A 35 0.43 1.24 -13.66
N PRO A 36 1.28 0.21 -13.44
CA PRO A 36 2.59 0.41 -12.86
C PRO A 36 3.54 1.07 -13.84
N LEU A 37 4.63 1.62 -13.33
CA LEU A 37 5.71 2.14 -14.17
C LEU A 37 6.42 0.98 -14.88
N PRO A 38 7.06 1.25 -16.03
CA PRO A 38 7.89 0.24 -16.67
C PRO A 38 8.98 -0.27 -15.73
N ALA A 39 9.38 -1.54 -15.90
CA ALA A 39 10.36 -2.18 -15.01
C ALA A 39 11.65 -1.39 -14.89
N GLU A 40 12.07 -0.71 -15.96
CA GLU A 40 13.33 0.04 -15.99
C GLU A 40 13.35 1.23 -15.04
N VAL A 41 12.17 1.77 -14.69
CA VAL A 41 12.07 2.93 -13.79
C VAL A 41 11.25 2.63 -12.55
N GLN A 42 10.88 1.36 -12.35
CA GLN A 42 10.09 0.94 -11.20
C GLN A 42 10.94 0.91 -9.93
N ASN A 43 10.36 1.34 -8.84
CA ASN A 43 10.98 1.25 -7.53
C ASN A 43 10.05 0.50 -6.59
N TYR A 44 10.53 -0.63 -6.07
CA TYR A 44 9.77 -1.44 -5.12
C TYR A 44 10.17 -1.09 -3.70
N THR A 45 9.17 -0.87 -2.85
CA THR A 45 9.38 -0.64 -1.44
C THR A 45 8.99 -1.89 -0.67
N SER A 46 9.93 -2.42 0.11
CA SER A 46 9.69 -3.58 0.96
C SER A 46 9.39 -3.13 2.38
N TYR A 47 8.39 -3.73 2.98
CA TYR A 47 8.02 -3.44 4.36
C TYR A 47 8.35 -4.63 5.24
N SER A 48 8.78 -4.33 6.45
CA SER A 48 9.09 -5.35 7.45
C SER A 48 8.37 -5.05 8.76
N ALA A 49 8.06 -6.09 9.49
CA ALA A 49 7.45 -5.95 10.81
C ALA A 49 8.23 -6.77 11.82
N GLY A 50 8.34 -6.26 13.03
CA GLY A 50 9.03 -6.96 14.09
C GLY A 50 8.44 -6.58 15.45
N VAL A 51 8.76 -7.36 16.48
CA VAL A 51 8.33 -7.10 17.84
C VAL A 51 9.47 -6.44 18.59
N MET A 52 9.17 -5.32 19.24
CA MET A 52 10.17 -4.61 20.04
C MET A 52 10.52 -5.38 21.29
N ALA A 53 11.78 -5.31 21.71
CA ALA A 53 12.28 -6.07 22.86
C ALA A 53 11.53 -5.75 24.15
N GLY A 54 11.08 -4.53 24.35
CA GLY A 54 10.35 -4.11 25.54
C GLY A 54 8.85 -4.10 25.41
N ALA A 55 8.26 -4.77 24.41
CA ALA A 55 6.83 -4.72 24.17
C ALA A 55 6.03 -5.29 25.34
N PRO A 56 5.00 -4.56 25.84
CA PRO A 56 4.19 -5.04 26.96
C PRO A 56 3.41 -6.33 26.67
N SER A 57 3.02 -6.55 25.42
CA SER A 57 2.26 -7.73 24.99
C SER A 57 3.03 -8.48 23.91
N ALA A 58 4.27 -8.86 24.20
CA ALA A 58 5.16 -9.48 23.23
C ALA A 58 4.59 -10.73 22.59
N SER A 59 3.91 -11.60 23.37
CA SER A 59 3.28 -12.82 22.84
C SER A 59 2.22 -12.52 21.79
N ALA A 60 1.31 -11.60 22.10
CA ALA A 60 0.26 -11.22 21.16
C ALA A 60 0.85 -10.54 19.93
N ALA A 61 1.87 -9.72 20.09
CA ALA A 61 2.54 -9.05 19.00
C ALA A 61 3.24 -10.06 18.09
N GLN A 62 3.88 -11.08 18.64
CA GLN A 62 4.52 -12.14 17.86
C GLN A 62 3.50 -12.93 17.05
N GLU A 63 2.34 -13.22 17.62
CA GLU A 63 1.27 -13.90 16.90
C GLU A 63 0.74 -13.06 15.76
N PHE A 64 0.61 -11.76 15.96
CA PHE A 64 0.18 -10.86 14.90
C PHE A 64 1.18 -10.83 13.75
N VAL A 65 2.48 -10.68 14.05
CA VAL A 65 3.53 -10.70 13.03
C VAL A 65 3.53 -12.02 12.27
N ARG A 66 3.34 -13.13 12.98
CA ARG A 66 3.24 -14.46 12.34
C ARG A 66 2.03 -14.53 11.42
N TYR A 67 0.91 -13.96 11.84
CA TYR A 67 -0.30 -13.93 11.02
C TYR A 67 -0.08 -13.18 9.71
N LEU A 68 0.73 -12.11 9.71
CA LEU A 68 1.02 -11.33 8.51
C LEU A 68 1.70 -12.16 7.42
N GLY A 69 2.35 -13.27 7.78
CA GLY A 69 2.97 -14.17 6.82
C GLY A 69 2.05 -15.28 6.31
N THR A 70 0.78 -15.29 6.72
CA THR A 70 -0.16 -16.35 6.30
C THR A 70 -0.77 -16.06 4.93
N PRO A 71 -1.28 -17.11 4.21
CA PRO A 71 -2.00 -16.89 2.96
C PRO A 71 -3.23 -16.01 3.11
N ALA A 72 -3.92 -16.07 4.26
CA ALA A 72 -5.08 -15.22 4.51
C ALA A 72 -4.70 -13.74 4.53
N ALA A 73 -3.60 -13.39 5.20
CA ALA A 73 -3.09 -12.02 5.23
C ALA A 73 -2.61 -11.59 3.84
N LYS A 74 -1.97 -12.50 3.10
CA LYS A 74 -1.49 -12.19 1.75
C LYS A 74 -2.63 -11.77 0.82
N LYS A 75 -3.78 -12.41 0.93
CA LYS A 75 -4.95 -12.02 0.13
C LYS A 75 -5.37 -10.58 0.38
N VAL A 76 -5.34 -10.16 1.65
CA VAL A 76 -5.67 -8.78 2.02
C VAL A 76 -4.64 -7.82 1.45
N PHE A 77 -3.36 -8.16 1.56
CA PHE A 77 -2.28 -7.31 1.02
C PHE A 77 -2.40 -7.14 -0.49
N VAL A 78 -2.63 -8.22 -1.21
CA VAL A 78 -2.77 -8.15 -2.67
C VAL A 78 -3.95 -7.26 -3.05
N ALA A 79 -5.08 -7.38 -2.36
CA ALA A 79 -6.24 -6.54 -2.61
C ALA A 79 -5.96 -5.06 -2.35
N ALA A 80 -5.03 -4.75 -1.44
CA ALA A 80 -4.62 -3.38 -1.13
C ALA A 80 -3.47 -2.88 -2.01
N GLY A 81 -2.96 -3.69 -2.92
CA GLY A 81 -1.88 -3.28 -3.82
C GLY A 81 -0.48 -3.70 -3.37
N ILE A 82 -0.38 -4.58 -2.37
CA ILE A 82 0.91 -5.10 -1.88
C ILE A 82 1.08 -6.53 -2.38
N GLU A 83 2.18 -6.80 -3.04
CA GLU A 83 2.49 -8.15 -3.53
C GLU A 83 3.02 -9.07 -2.44
#